data_a8943a43dc2f44ac48d42d7bd9bc776c
#
_entry.id   a8943a43dc2f44ac48d42d7bd9bc776c
#
_cell.length_a   1.000
_cell.length_b   1.000
_cell.length_c   1.000
_cell.angle_alpha   90.00
_cell.angle_beta   90.00
_cell.angle_gamma   90.00
#
_symmetry.space_group_name_H-M   'P 1'
#
loop_
_entity.id
_entity.type
_entity.pdbx_description
1 polymer ?
#
loop_
_entity_poly.entity_id
_entity_poly.type
_entity_poly.pdbx_seq_one_letter_code
_entity_poly.pdbx_strand_id
1 'polypeptide(L)'
;MLDAVIVSDLHLGAANSRYREVKHLLGRMLRQTRRIVFNGDLVDHWNLPRWPREHIETLDNLRRMSERVEFVWIAGNHEESSARASAVAGLPFVEEYRFVSAGVPVLCQHGHQYDRFIHAHPIMTWMGDLVYGFAQAIDSTHRLARCLKRRSKIFLAVAEAVAAGAVREARRGRCGLVATGHTHLAALSEMEDGVCYANTGCWTEKPASYLTVEGGTIKLHTVR
;
A
#
# COMPACT_ATOMS: atom_id res chain seq x y z
N MET A 1 20.77 9.01 -3.85
CA MET A 1 19.40 9.50 -4.08
C MET A 1 18.53 8.28 -4.33
N LEU A 2 17.47 8.11 -3.55
CA LEU A 2 16.56 6.97 -3.68
C LEU A 2 15.94 6.92 -5.08
N ASP A 3 15.85 5.73 -5.66
CA ASP A 3 15.15 5.52 -6.93
C ASP A 3 13.63 5.56 -6.75
N ALA A 4 13.12 5.06 -5.61
CA ALA A 4 11.71 5.15 -5.25
C ALA A 4 11.49 5.13 -3.74
N VAL A 5 10.40 5.80 -3.30
CA VAL A 5 9.71 5.58 -2.03
C VAL A 5 8.35 4.96 -2.36
N ILE A 6 7.99 3.85 -1.74
CA ILE A 6 6.74 3.14 -1.99
C ILE A 6 5.94 3.08 -0.69
N VAL A 7 4.70 3.54 -0.75
CA VAL A 7 3.71 3.52 0.33
C VAL A 7 2.41 2.92 -0.19
N SER A 8 1.62 2.28 0.66
CA SER A 8 0.27 1.80 0.32
C SER A 8 -0.69 1.94 1.48
N ASP A 9 -1.95 1.64 1.24
CA ASP A 9 -2.96 1.46 2.28
C ASP A 9 -3.04 2.67 3.25
N LEU A 10 -3.13 3.88 2.66
CA LEU A 10 -3.29 5.12 3.39
C LEU A 10 -4.73 5.32 3.87
N HIS A 11 -5.70 4.84 3.08
CA HIS A 11 -7.13 4.95 3.34
C HIS A 11 -7.56 6.35 3.74
N LEU A 12 -7.24 7.36 2.92
CA LEU A 12 -7.74 8.72 3.13
C LEU A 12 -9.28 8.71 3.11
N GLY A 13 -9.90 9.31 4.10
CA GLY A 13 -11.33 9.21 4.37
C GLY A 13 -11.65 8.35 5.59
N ALA A 14 -10.84 7.33 5.90
CA ALA A 14 -11.00 6.53 7.10
C ALA A 14 -10.53 7.27 8.37
N ALA A 15 -11.24 7.06 9.48
CA ALA A 15 -10.95 7.72 10.75
C ALA A 15 -9.58 7.34 11.35
N ASN A 16 -9.07 6.15 11.03
CA ASN A 16 -7.79 5.63 11.49
C ASN A 16 -6.63 5.89 10.53
N SER A 17 -6.85 6.63 9.43
CA SER A 17 -5.79 7.02 8.50
C SER A 17 -4.76 7.91 9.19
N ARG A 18 -3.49 7.52 9.09
CA ARG A 18 -2.35 8.27 9.63
C ARG A 18 -1.80 9.28 8.62
N TYR A 19 -2.68 10.01 7.99
CA TYR A 19 -2.38 10.98 6.94
C TYR A 19 -1.33 12.02 7.33
N ARG A 20 -1.27 12.44 8.62
CA ARG A 20 -0.30 13.44 9.10
C ARG A 20 1.12 12.90 9.03
N GLU A 21 1.31 11.67 9.46
CA GLU A 21 2.63 11.03 9.49
C GLU A 21 3.13 10.73 8.08
N VAL A 22 2.24 10.27 7.17
CA VAL A 22 2.63 10.03 5.77
C VAL A 22 2.97 11.34 5.07
N LYS A 23 2.15 12.41 5.27
CA LYS A 23 2.44 13.74 4.72
C LYS A 23 3.80 14.25 5.18
N HIS A 24 4.12 14.09 6.47
CA HIS A 24 5.43 14.47 7.01
C HIS A 24 6.57 13.63 6.42
N LEU A 25 6.40 12.32 6.32
CA LEU A 25 7.38 11.44 5.67
C LEU A 25 7.65 11.88 4.23
N LEU A 26 6.59 12.01 3.42
CA LEU A 26 6.71 12.35 2.00
C LEU A 26 7.35 13.73 1.81
N GLY A 27 7.00 14.71 2.64
CA GLY A 27 7.62 16.04 2.62
C GLY A 27 9.14 15.99 2.83
N ARG A 28 9.65 15.07 3.68
CA ARG A 28 11.08 14.85 3.85
C ARG A 28 11.70 14.12 2.66
N MET A 29 10.99 13.15 2.08
CA MET A 29 11.49 12.30 1.00
C MET A 29 11.57 13.01 -0.35
N LEU A 30 10.79 14.08 -0.58
CA LEU A 30 10.76 14.83 -1.84
C LEU A 30 12.15 15.25 -2.36
N ARG A 31 13.08 15.55 -1.46
CA ARG A 31 14.45 15.97 -1.82
C ARG A 31 15.42 14.80 -1.98
N GLN A 32 14.99 13.61 -1.65
CA GLN A 32 15.85 12.42 -1.53
C GLN A 32 15.48 11.31 -2.50
N THR A 33 14.32 11.43 -3.17
CA THR A 33 13.82 10.39 -4.08
C THR A 33 13.53 10.94 -5.47
N ARG A 34 13.63 10.06 -6.47
CA ARG A 34 13.24 10.37 -7.86
C ARG A 34 11.74 10.18 -8.07
N ARG A 35 11.11 9.26 -7.33
CA ARG A 35 9.67 8.97 -7.44
C ARG A 35 9.05 8.52 -6.13
N ILE A 36 7.74 8.72 -6.04
CA ILE A 36 6.89 8.24 -4.96
C ILE A 36 5.78 7.39 -5.60
N VAL A 37 5.66 6.15 -5.14
CA VAL A 37 4.66 5.20 -5.63
C VAL A 37 3.63 4.98 -4.52
N PHE A 38 2.37 5.33 -4.78
CA PHE A 38 1.22 4.92 -3.98
C PHE A 38 0.76 3.57 -4.50
N ASN A 39 1.08 2.51 -3.78
CA ASN A 39 0.89 1.14 -4.22
C ASN A 39 -0.51 0.59 -3.84
N GLY A 40 -1.55 1.35 -4.20
CA GLY A 40 -2.97 1.06 -3.97
C GLY A 40 -3.50 1.54 -2.63
N ASP A 41 -4.83 1.59 -2.53
CA ASP A 41 -5.60 1.98 -1.36
C ASP A 41 -5.17 3.32 -0.75
N LEU A 42 -4.94 4.32 -1.63
CA LEU A 42 -4.68 5.71 -1.23
C LEU A 42 -5.94 6.30 -0.59
N VAL A 43 -7.12 5.99 -1.12
CA VAL A 43 -8.42 6.42 -0.62
C VAL A 43 -9.22 5.25 -0.05
N ASP A 44 -10.02 5.49 0.98
CA ASP A 44 -10.89 4.49 1.61
C ASP A 44 -12.24 4.37 0.87
N HIS A 45 -12.80 5.51 0.50
CA HIS A 45 -14.07 5.59 -0.23
C HIS A 45 -14.19 6.94 -0.95
N TRP A 46 -15.06 6.99 -1.98
CA TRP A 46 -15.27 8.19 -2.81
C TRP A 46 -16.35 9.16 -2.31
N ASN A 47 -16.84 9.01 -1.09
CA ASN A 47 -17.81 9.93 -0.49
C ASN A 47 -17.10 11.15 0.10
N LEU A 48 -16.53 12.01 -0.75
CA LEU A 48 -15.75 13.18 -0.38
C LEU A 48 -16.47 14.13 0.61
N PRO A 49 -17.80 14.36 0.53
CA PRO A 49 -18.50 15.17 1.53
C PRO A 49 -18.41 14.65 2.98
N ARG A 50 -18.10 13.37 3.17
CA ARG A 50 -17.88 12.75 4.48
C ARG A 50 -16.44 12.73 4.94
N TRP A 51 -15.51 13.15 4.07
CA TRP A 51 -14.10 13.17 4.43
C TRP A 51 -13.82 14.29 5.44
N PRO A 52 -12.95 14.02 6.44
CA PRO A 52 -12.36 15.10 7.24
C PRO A 52 -11.64 16.08 6.31
N ARG A 53 -11.76 17.37 6.61
CA ARG A 53 -11.14 18.44 5.80
C ARG A 53 -9.64 18.23 5.62
N GLU A 54 -8.95 17.78 6.64
CA GLU A 54 -7.52 17.52 6.64
C GLU A 54 -7.12 16.42 5.67
N HIS A 55 -8.00 15.44 5.38
CA HIS A 55 -7.74 14.39 4.38
C HIS A 55 -7.82 14.96 2.97
N ILE A 56 -8.76 15.84 2.70
CA ILE A 56 -8.86 16.56 1.42
C ILE A 56 -7.62 17.44 1.22
N GLU A 57 -7.23 18.21 2.24
CA GLU A 57 -6.01 19.03 2.21
C GLU A 57 -4.75 18.18 2.01
N THR A 58 -4.75 16.93 2.50
CA THR A 58 -3.64 16.00 2.28
C THR A 58 -3.57 15.60 0.81
N LEU A 59 -4.69 15.26 0.19
CA LEU A 59 -4.74 14.93 -1.24
C LEU A 59 -4.25 16.09 -2.11
N ASP A 60 -4.68 17.32 -1.81
CA ASP A 60 -4.22 18.55 -2.48
C ASP A 60 -2.71 18.78 -2.28
N ASN A 61 -2.17 18.44 -1.11
CA ASN A 61 -0.73 18.52 -0.86
C ASN A 61 0.04 17.48 -1.70
N LEU A 62 -0.46 16.24 -1.81
CA LEU A 62 0.16 15.20 -2.64
C LEU A 62 0.21 15.66 -4.11
N ARG A 63 -0.87 16.26 -4.62
CA ARG A 63 -0.92 16.84 -5.95
C ARG A 63 0.17 17.91 -6.16
N ARG A 64 0.31 18.85 -5.22
CA ARG A 64 1.37 19.88 -5.29
C ARG A 64 2.78 19.29 -5.21
N MET A 65 2.96 18.20 -4.47
CA MET A 65 4.22 17.49 -4.37
C MET A 65 4.57 16.81 -5.70
N SER A 66 3.59 16.34 -6.46
CA SER A 66 3.81 15.69 -7.76
C SER A 66 4.38 16.63 -8.85
N GLU A 67 4.34 17.93 -8.63
CA GLU A 67 5.01 18.92 -9.49
C GLU A 67 6.55 18.91 -9.34
N ARG A 68 7.08 18.27 -8.29
CA ARG A 68 8.50 18.28 -7.92
C ARG A 68 9.20 16.94 -8.08
N VAL A 69 8.46 15.85 -8.03
CA VAL A 69 8.95 14.48 -8.12
C VAL A 69 7.90 13.63 -8.80
N GLU A 70 8.32 12.58 -9.51
CA GLU A 70 7.38 11.66 -10.15
C GLU A 70 6.49 10.98 -9.11
N PHE A 71 5.17 11.11 -9.26
CA PHE A 71 4.16 10.41 -8.48
C PHE A 71 3.42 9.42 -9.36
N VAL A 72 3.25 8.20 -8.87
CA VAL A 72 2.47 7.16 -9.53
C VAL A 72 1.47 6.60 -8.53
N TRP A 73 0.21 6.50 -8.93
CA TRP A 73 -0.83 5.87 -8.14
C TRP A 73 -1.28 4.57 -8.80
N ILE A 74 -1.10 3.46 -8.09
CA ILE A 74 -1.50 2.13 -8.52
C ILE A 74 -2.89 1.83 -7.96
N ALA A 75 -3.73 1.19 -8.75
CA ALA A 75 -5.07 0.78 -8.37
C ALA A 75 -5.05 -0.19 -7.19
N GLY A 76 -5.82 0.09 -6.16
CA GLY A 76 -6.17 -0.82 -5.08
C GLY A 76 -7.64 -1.28 -5.20
N ASN A 77 -8.08 -2.11 -4.27
CA ASN A 77 -9.48 -2.58 -4.26
C ASN A 77 -10.48 -1.53 -3.76
N HIS A 78 -10.01 -0.46 -3.12
CA HIS A 78 -10.83 0.69 -2.72
C HIS A 78 -11.00 1.73 -3.85
N GLU A 79 -10.19 1.65 -4.90
CA GLU A 79 -10.25 2.53 -6.07
C GLU A 79 -11.02 1.87 -7.23
N GLU A 80 -12.34 1.86 -7.15
CA GLU A 80 -13.21 1.20 -8.13
C GLU A 80 -13.21 1.81 -9.55
N SER A 81 -12.63 3.03 -9.72
CA SER A 81 -12.70 3.74 -11.00
C SER A 81 -11.47 4.60 -11.25
N SER A 82 -10.70 4.21 -12.27
CA SER A 82 -9.54 4.98 -12.77
C SER A 82 -9.90 6.42 -13.17
N ALA A 83 -11.08 6.63 -13.73
CA ALA A 83 -11.55 7.96 -14.14
C ALA A 83 -11.76 8.88 -12.93
N ARG A 84 -12.34 8.38 -11.84
CA ARG A 84 -12.51 9.16 -10.59
C ARG A 84 -11.18 9.44 -9.93
N ALA A 85 -10.30 8.45 -9.84
CA ALA A 85 -8.98 8.59 -9.24
C ALA A 85 -8.17 9.69 -9.93
N SER A 86 -8.04 9.62 -11.26
CA SER A 86 -7.33 10.63 -12.05
C SER A 86 -7.97 12.01 -11.95
N ALA A 87 -9.30 12.10 -11.98
CA ALA A 87 -10.02 13.39 -11.90
C ALA A 87 -9.87 14.06 -10.54
N VAL A 88 -9.89 13.29 -9.44
CA VAL A 88 -9.83 13.82 -8.08
C VAL A 88 -8.40 14.16 -7.66
N ALA A 89 -7.44 13.27 -7.92
CA ALA A 89 -6.07 13.47 -7.47
C ALA A 89 -5.18 14.18 -8.48
N GLY A 90 -5.51 14.12 -9.79
CA GLY A 90 -4.67 14.65 -10.86
C GLY A 90 -3.30 13.95 -10.95
N LEU A 91 -3.22 12.72 -10.43
CA LEU A 91 -2.02 11.89 -10.46
C LEU A 91 -2.14 10.81 -11.53
N PRO A 92 -1.03 10.37 -12.16
CA PRO A 92 -1.04 9.19 -13.03
C PRO A 92 -1.56 7.98 -12.26
N PHE A 93 -2.60 7.33 -12.81
CA PHE A 93 -3.27 6.16 -12.23
C PHE A 93 -3.11 4.96 -13.16
N VAL A 94 -2.58 3.87 -12.63
CA VAL A 94 -2.24 2.65 -13.38
C VAL A 94 -2.60 1.39 -12.58
N GLU A 95 -2.75 0.26 -13.27
CA GLU A 95 -2.99 -1.05 -12.61
C GLU A 95 -1.73 -1.63 -11.99
N GLU A 96 -0.58 -1.41 -12.65
CA GLU A 96 0.74 -1.79 -12.16
C GLU A 96 1.77 -0.77 -12.61
N TYR A 97 2.91 -0.73 -11.94
CA TYR A 97 4.01 0.14 -12.32
C TYR A 97 5.33 -0.61 -12.32
N ARG A 98 6.10 -0.39 -13.39
CA ARG A 98 7.43 -1.00 -13.56
C ARG A 98 8.49 0.07 -13.76
N PHE A 99 9.61 -0.10 -13.09
CA PHE A 99 10.79 0.74 -13.29
C PHE A 99 12.07 -0.06 -13.11
N VAL A 100 13.22 0.55 -13.39
CA VAL A 100 14.53 -0.08 -13.21
C VAL A 100 15.32 0.68 -12.15
N SER A 101 15.93 -0.03 -11.21
CA SER A 101 16.85 0.49 -10.20
C SER A 101 18.21 -0.22 -10.36
N ALA A 102 19.24 0.52 -10.75
CA ALA A 102 20.60 0.01 -11.00
C ALA A 102 20.64 -1.29 -11.86
N GLY A 103 19.82 -1.33 -12.91
CA GLY A 103 19.72 -2.50 -13.80
C GLY A 103 18.76 -3.60 -13.32
N VAL A 104 18.23 -3.51 -12.11
CA VAL A 104 17.26 -4.48 -11.58
C VAL A 104 15.83 -3.99 -11.87
N PRO A 105 15.03 -4.74 -12.66
CA PRO A 105 13.62 -4.40 -12.87
C PRO A 105 12.80 -4.60 -11.59
N VAL A 106 11.97 -3.61 -11.28
CA VAL A 106 11.08 -3.56 -10.11
C VAL A 106 9.63 -3.56 -10.58
N LEU A 107 8.81 -4.40 -9.97
CA LEU A 107 7.36 -4.46 -10.17
C LEU A 107 6.65 -3.94 -8.91
N CYS A 108 5.72 -3.00 -9.09
CA CYS A 108 4.82 -2.53 -8.05
C CYS A 108 3.38 -2.87 -8.45
N GLN A 109 2.67 -3.57 -7.56
CA GLN A 109 1.26 -3.94 -7.70
C GLN A 109 0.60 -3.87 -6.34
N HIS A 110 -0.69 -3.53 -6.27
CA HIS A 110 -1.36 -3.53 -4.96
C HIS A 110 -1.45 -4.94 -4.36
N GLY A 111 -1.81 -5.93 -5.14
CA GLY A 111 -1.83 -7.34 -4.72
C GLY A 111 -3.23 -7.92 -4.52
N HIS A 112 -4.30 -7.10 -4.48
CA HIS A 112 -5.69 -7.55 -4.32
C HIS A 112 -6.14 -8.55 -5.41
N GLN A 113 -5.57 -8.47 -6.62
CA GLN A 113 -5.86 -9.39 -7.72
C GLN A 113 -5.46 -10.84 -7.42
N TYR A 114 -4.63 -11.09 -6.41
CA TYR A 114 -4.22 -12.43 -5.97
C TYR A 114 -5.02 -12.94 -4.78
N ASP A 115 -5.85 -12.09 -4.17
CA ASP A 115 -6.69 -12.44 -3.04
C ASP A 115 -7.98 -13.13 -3.51
N ARG A 116 -7.88 -14.44 -3.70
CA ARG A 116 -9.04 -15.26 -4.10
C ARG A 116 -10.10 -15.38 -3.01
N PHE A 117 -9.75 -15.11 -1.75
CA PHE A 117 -10.68 -15.24 -0.63
C PHE A 117 -11.75 -14.15 -0.66
N ILE A 118 -11.37 -12.90 -0.94
CA ILE A 118 -12.33 -11.78 -1.09
C ILE A 118 -13.36 -12.12 -2.18
N HIS A 119 -12.90 -12.66 -3.31
CA HIS A 119 -13.77 -12.99 -4.44
C HIS A 119 -14.64 -14.24 -4.18
N ALA A 120 -14.14 -15.23 -3.44
CA ALA A 120 -14.85 -16.49 -3.20
C ALA A 120 -15.81 -16.44 -2.00
N HIS A 121 -15.56 -15.57 -1.02
CA HIS A 121 -16.28 -15.55 0.25
C HIS A 121 -16.63 -14.14 0.73
N PRO A 122 -17.42 -13.35 -0.02
CA PRO A 122 -17.73 -11.96 0.32
C PRO A 122 -18.43 -11.81 1.68
N ILE A 123 -19.28 -12.77 2.07
CA ILE A 123 -19.97 -12.75 3.37
C ILE A 123 -18.98 -12.95 4.54
N MET A 124 -18.02 -13.86 4.40
CA MET A 124 -16.98 -14.08 5.43
C MET A 124 -16.02 -12.90 5.51
N THR A 125 -15.73 -12.24 4.41
CA THR A 125 -14.95 -11.00 4.38
C THR A 125 -15.67 -9.91 5.15
N TRP A 126 -16.97 -9.68 4.85
CA TRP A 126 -17.80 -8.72 5.58
C TRP A 126 -17.89 -9.03 7.09
N MET A 127 -18.05 -10.30 7.47
CA MET A 127 -18.03 -10.69 8.89
C MET A 127 -16.67 -10.47 9.54
N GLY A 128 -15.58 -10.71 8.83
CA GLY A 128 -14.22 -10.42 9.28
C GLY A 128 -14.01 -8.94 9.54
N ASP A 129 -14.47 -8.08 8.63
CA ASP A 129 -14.40 -6.63 8.76
C ASP A 129 -15.25 -6.11 9.94
N LEU A 130 -16.42 -6.71 10.17
CA LEU A 130 -17.29 -6.38 11.31
C LEU A 130 -16.62 -6.74 12.65
N VAL A 131 -16.05 -7.95 12.77
CA VAL A 131 -15.33 -8.39 13.97
C VAL A 131 -14.08 -7.55 14.20
N TYR A 132 -13.36 -7.22 13.14
CA TYR A 132 -12.18 -6.37 13.19
C TYR A 132 -12.52 -4.94 13.60
N GLY A 133 -13.58 -4.36 13.01
CA GLY A 133 -14.10 -3.05 13.37
C GLY A 133 -14.57 -2.97 14.82
N PHE A 134 -15.23 -4.02 15.31
CA PHE A 134 -15.65 -4.11 16.70
C PHE A 134 -14.44 -4.21 17.66
N ALA A 135 -13.45 -5.02 17.31
CA ALA A 135 -12.21 -5.12 18.09
C ALA A 135 -11.42 -3.79 18.11
N GLN A 136 -11.44 -3.03 17.01
CA GLN A 136 -10.86 -1.69 16.97
C GLN A 136 -11.64 -0.68 17.85
N ALA A 137 -12.97 -0.78 17.89
CA ALA A 137 -13.81 0.11 18.69
C ALA A 137 -13.60 -0.08 20.20
N ILE A 138 -13.33 -1.31 20.64
CA ILE A 138 -13.09 -1.63 22.07
C ILE A 138 -11.65 -1.33 22.48
N ASP A 139 -10.68 -1.58 21.61
CA ASP A 139 -9.25 -1.38 21.89
C ASP A 139 -8.71 -0.19 21.10
N SER A 140 -8.69 0.99 21.74
CA SER A 140 -8.13 2.22 21.17
C SER A 140 -6.65 2.11 20.76
N THR A 141 -5.93 1.10 21.26
CA THR A 141 -4.53 0.82 20.88
C THR A 141 -4.41 -0.10 19.67
N HIS A 142 -5.51 -0.68 19.22
CA HIS A 142 -5.60 -1.66 18.12
C HIS A 142 -4.66 -2.88 18.28
N ARG A 143 -4.19 -3.14 19.51
CA ARG A 143 -3.28 -4.26 19.79
C ARG A 143 -3.99 -5.62 19.71
N LEU A 144 -5.20 -5.69 20.26
CA LEU A 144 -6.01 -6.91 20.24
C LEU A 144 -6.40 -7.27 18.78
N ALA A 145 -6.92 -6.31 18.04
CA ALA A 145 -7.29 -6.50 16.64
C ALA A 145 -6.11 -7.00 15.80
N ARG A 146 -4.92 -6.41 15.96
CA ARG A 146 -3.69 -6.87 15.30
C ARG A 146 -3.26 -8.27 15.72
N CYS A 147 -3.38 -8.60 17.00
CA CYS A 147 -3.02 -9.92 17.49
C CYS A 147 -3.93 -11.00 16.89
N LEU A 148 -5.24 -10.73 16.84
CA LEU A 148 -6.23 -11.62 16.21
C LEU A 148 -5.95 -11.80 14.72
N LYS A 149 -5.70 -10.69 14.00
CA LYS A 149 -5.36 -10.69 12.58
C LYS A 149 -4.11 -11.52 12.29
N ARG A 150 -3.01 -11.28 13.02
CA ARG A 150 -1.73 -12.00 12.84
C ARG A 150 -1.80 -13.49 13.20
N ARG A 151 -2.75 -13.92 14.02
CA ARG A 151 -2.98 -15.32 14.38
C ARG A 151 -4.05 -16.00 13.53
N SER A 152 -4.78 -15.27 12.73
CA SER A 152 -5.78 -15.84 11.83
C SER A 152 -5.08 -16.63 10.72
N LYS A 153 -5.36 -17.93 10.65
CA LYS A 153 -4.86 -18.81 9.58
C LYS A 153 -5.33 -18.35 8.21
N ILE A 154 -6.55 -17.81 8.13
CA ILE A 154 -7.12 -17.27 6.88
C ILE A 154 -6.32 -16.06 6.44
N PHE A 155 -6.07 -15.12 7.34
CA PHE A 155 -5.30 -13.92 7.02
C PHE A 155 -3.87 -14.24 6.56
N LEU A 156 -3.20 -15.17 7.21
CA LEU A 156 -1.88 -15.62 6.80
C LEU A 156 -1.90 -16.32 5.43
N ALA A 157 -2.91 -17.17 5.17
CA ALA A 157 -3.07 -17.81 3.88
C ALA A 157 -3.32 -16.79 2.74
N VAL A 158 -4.09 -15.73 3.01
CA VAL A 158 -4.26 -14.61 2.05
C VAL A 158 -2.92 -13.91 1.78
N ALA A 159 -2.16 -13.59 2.84
CA ALA A 159 -0.87 -12.94 2.69
C ALA A 159 0.12 -13.80 1.88
N GLU A 160 0.14 -15.12 2.12
CA GLU A 160 0.93 -16.08 1.34
C GLU A 160 0.47 -16.15 -0.11
N ALA A 161 -0.84 -16.16 -0.39
CA ALA A 161 -1.38 -16.18 -1.74
C ALA A 161 -1.02 -14.93 -2.53
N VAL A 162 -1.09 -13.75 -1.89
CA VAL A 162 -0.67 -12.46 -2.46
C VAL A 162 0.82 -12.49 -2.78
N ALA A 163 1.66 -12.91 -1.84
CA ALA A 163 3.10 -13.01 -2.06
C ALA A 163 3.43 -13.97 -3.21
N ALA A 164 2.86 -15.17 -3.21
CA ALA A 164 3.08 -16.16 -4.25
C ALA A 164 2.60 -15.67 -5.64
N GLY A 165 1.46 -14.97 -5.69
CA GLY A 165 0.93 -14.38 -6.91
C GLY A 165 1.85 -13.30 -7.47
N ALA A 166 2.27 -12.37 -6.63
CA ALA A 166 3.14 -11.26 -7.00
C ALA A 166 4.53 -11.74 -7.46
N VAL A 167 5.13 -12.71 -6.75
CA VAL A 167 6.41 -13.32 -7.13
C VAL A 167 6.30 -14.02 -8.48
N ARG A 168 5.23 -14.78 -8.72
CA ARG A 168 4.99 -15.44 -10.02
C ARG A 168 4.92 -14.42 -11.16
N GLU A 169 4.26 -13.27 -10.94
CA GLU A 169 4.18 -12.23 -11.95
C GLU A 169 5.51 -11.51 -12.15
N ALA A 170 6.26 -11.26 -11.08
CA ALA A 170 7.62 -10.73 -11.16
C ALA A 170 8.54 -11.64 -12.00
N ARG A 171 8.46 -12.95 -11.81
CA ARG A 171 9.20 -13.94 -12.61
C ARG A 171 8.85 -13.87 -14.09
N ARG A 172 7.55 -13.81 -14.41
CA ARG A 172 7.08 -13.66 -15.80
C ARG A 172 7.64 -12.40 -16.45
N GLY A 173 7.64 -11.30 -15.69
CA GLY A 173 8.15 -10.00 -16.12
C GLY A 173 9.68 -9.86 -16.00
N ARG A 174 10.42 -10.89 -15.58
CA ARG A 174 11.87 -10.86 -15.30
C ARG A 174 12.26 -9.74 -14.34
N CYS A 175 11.42 -9.48 -13.35
CA CYS A 175 11.68 -8.51 -12.28
C CYS A 175 12.43 -9.17 -11.13
N GLY A 176 13.50 -8.52 -10.65
CA GLY A 176 14.25 -8.97 -9.47
C GLY A 176 13.63 -8.52 -8.16
N LEU A 177 12.79 -7.47 -8.19
CA LEU A 177 12.09 -6.93 -7.03
C LEU A 177 10.59 -6.85 -7.30
N VAL A 178 9.76 -7.17 -6.29
CA VAL A 178 8.30 -6.92 -6.34
C VAL A 178 7.82 -6.35 -5.03
N ALA A 179 7.01 -5.28 -5.13
CA ALA A 179 6.38 -4.62 -4.00
C ALA A 179 4.85 -4.74 -4.07
N THR A 180 4.22 -5.11 -2.94
CA THR A 180 2.76 -5.15 -2.77
C THR A 180 2.31 -4.35 -1.56
N GLY A 181 1.00 -4.18 -1.39
CA GLY A 181 0.27 -3.68 -0.23
C GLY A 181 -0.84 -4.66 0.17
N HIS A 182 -2.08 -4.18 0.28
CA HIS A 182 -3.34 -4.90 0.43
C HIS A 182 -3.50 -5.67 1.75
N THR A 183 -2.55 -6.51 2.10
CA THR A 183 -2.67 -7.35 3.31
C THR A 183 -2.36 -6.61 4.60
N HIS A 184 -1.90 -5.36 4.54
CA HIS A 184 -1.45 -4.55 5.69
C HIS A 184 -0.34 -5.23 6.52
N LEU A 185 0.27 -6.30 6.03
CA LEU A 185 1.31 -7.05 6.71
C LEU A 185 2.67 -6.71 6.12
N ALA A 186 3.37 -5.77 6.74
CA ALA A 186 4.72 -5.41 6.31
C ALA A 186 5.64 -6.64 6.30
N ALA A 187 6.28 -6.89 5.17
CA ALA A 187 7.15 -8.02 4.96
C ALA A 187 8.30 -7.67 4.00
N LEU A 188 9.43 -8.32 4.18
CA LEU A 188 10.56 -8.31 3.27
C LEU A 188 11.19 -9.69 3.30
N SER A 189 11.27 -10.36 2.17
CA SER A 189 11.84 -11.69 2.04
C SER A 189 12.50 -11.88 0.68
N GLU A 190 13.64 -12.55 0.68
CA GLU A 190 14.29 -13.04 -0.53
C GLU A 190 13.77 -14.44 -0.83
N MET A 191 13.30 -14.67 -2.05
CA MET A 191 12.83 -15.98 -2.49
C MET A 191 13.99 -16.83 -3.00
N GLU A 192 13.84 -18.14 -2.97
CA GLU A 192 14.89 -19.11 -3.34
C GLU A 192 15.47 -18.90 -4.75
N ASP A 193 14.72 -18.25 -5.63
CA ASP A 193 15.11 -17.95 -7.03
C ASP A 193 15.64 -16.54 -7.24
N GLY A 194 15.97 -15.83 -6.15
CA GLY A 194 16.57 -14.49 -6.19
C GLY A 194 15.59 -13.35 -6.42
N VAL A 195 14.25 -13.59 -6.49
CA VAL A 195 13.25 -12.51 -6.47
C VAL A 195 13.08 -12.00 -5.05
N CYS A 196 13.28 -10.71 -4.84
CA CYS A 196 12.98 -10.08 -3.55
C CYS A 196 11.51 -9.61 -3.52
N TYR A 197 10.74 -10.15 -2.57
CA TYR A 197 9.36 -9.75 -2.28
C TYR A 197 9.30 -8.80 -1.11
N ALA A 198 8.53 -7.73 -1.25
CA ALA A 198 8.25 -6.81 -0.16
C ALA A 198 6.76 -6.44 -0.11
N ASN A 199 6.23 -6.28 1.11
CA ASN A 199 4.93 -5.67 1.35
C ASN A 199 5.11 -4.40 2.18
N THR A 200 4.50 -3.31 1.74
CA THR A 200 4.62 -1.99 2.36
C THR A 200 4.00 -1.92 3.76
N GLY A 201 3.12 -2.86 4.13
CA GLY A 201 2.26 -2.72 5.30
C GLY A 201 1.14 -1.71 5.06
N CYS A 202 0.79 -0.88 6.06
CA CYS A 202 -0.28 0.11 5.93
C CYS A 202 -0.01 1.38 6.78
N TRP A 203 -0.87 2.41 6.55
CA TRP A 203 -0.91 3.66 7.30
C TRP A 203 -2.21 3.84 8.08
N THR A 204 -2.83 2.74 8.45
CA THR A 204 -4.02 2.71 9.32
C THR A 204 -3.74 2.10 10.68
N GLU A 205 -2.53 1.52 10.87
CA GLU A 205 -2.11 0.87 12.10
C GLU A 205 -0.72 1.36 12.56
N LYS A 206 -0.33 1.06 13.81
CA LYS A 206 1.03 1.29 14.35
C LYS A 206 1.75 -0.04 14.57
N PRO A 207 3.01 -0.16 14.20
CA PRO A 207 3.80 0.81 13.44
C PRO A 207 3.32 0.87 11.99
N ALA A 208 3.35 2.05 11.38
CA ALA A 208 3.22 2.16 9.93
C ALA A 208 4.53 1.79 9.25
N SER A 209 4.48 1.50 7.95
CA SER A 209 5.68 1.14 7.21
C SER A 209 5.67 1.64 5.77
N TYR A 210 6.85 1.70 5.19
CA TYR A 210 7.08 2.07 3.80
C TYR A 210 8.35 1.39 3.28
N LEU A 211 8.49 1.36 1.97
CA LEU A 211 9.69 0.81 1.32
C LEU A 211 10.51 1.93 0.66
N THR A 212 11.81 1.72 0.61
CA THR A 212 12.71 2.49 -0.26
C THR A 212 13.41 1.56 -1.23
N VAL A 213 13.62 2.04 -2.46
CA VAL A 213 14.43 1.35 -3.46
C VAL A 213 15.62 2.24 -3.83
N GLU A 214 16.81 1.69 -3.76
CA GLU A 214 18.05 2.37 -4.11
C GLU A 214 19.11 1.37 -4.56
N GLY A 215 19.74 1.64 -5.71
CA GLY A 215 20.84 0.81 -6.19
C GLY A 215 20.48 -0.67 -6.41
N GLY A 216 19.26 -0.98 -6.86
CA GLY A 216 18.79 -2.34 -7.05
C GLY A 216 18.40 -3.08 -5.77
N THR A 217 18.38 -2.38 -4.63
CA THR A 217 18.02 -2.96 -3.31
C THR A 217 16.75 -2.34 -2.78
N ILE A 218 15.88 -3.15 -2.19
CA ILE A 218 14.67 -2.71 -1.49
C ILE A 218 14.87 -2.82 0.03
N LYS A 219 14.38 -1.83 0.78
CA LYS A 219 14.43 -1.81 2.24
C LYS A 219 13.08 -1.47 2.83
N LEU A 220 12.70 -2.19 3.87
CA LEU A 220 11.50 -1.95 4.67
C LEU A 220 11.84 -1.06 5.88
N HIS A 221 11.05 0.00 6.05
CA HIS A 221 11.17 0.94 7.16
C HIS A 221 9.89 0.98 7.97
N THR A 222 10.02 1.20 9.27
CA THR A 222 8.88 1.38 10.20
C THR A 222 8.83 2.78 10.77
N VAL A 223 7.61 3.31 10.94
CA VAL A 223 7.31 4.61 11.55
C VAL A 223 6.47 4.36 12.80
N ARG A 224 6.99 4.73 13.96
CA ARG A 224 6.32 4.57 15.26
C ARG A 224 5.32 5.68 15.55
#